data_99b9cae14cf338fc0066274ede43d47b
#
_entry.id   99b9cae14cf338fc0066274ede43d47b
#
_cell.length_a   1.000
_cell.length_b   1.000
_cell.length_c   1.000
_cell.angle_alpha   90.00
_cell.angle_beta   90.00
_cell.angle_gamma   90.00
#
_symmetry.space_group_name_H-M   'P 1'
#
loop_
_entity.id
_entity.type
_entity.pdbx_description
1 polymer ?
#
loop_
_entity_poly.entity_id
_entity_poly.type
_entity_poly.pdbx_seq_one_letter_code
_entity_poly.pdbx_strand_id
1 'polypeptide(L)'
;MADRTQTLIDLSHVIKDGMTTFKGLPGPHICDYWTRAASAEKYDDGSSFQIGRIDMVANTGTYVDSPFHRYEDRNDLSELPLESLADLDGIVVRQPYEQGLAVDVAAFDALDVRGKAVLVHTGWDRHWRTETYYSNHPYLTAGAADWLVAHGAAFVGIDSHNIDNTAARARPVHTILLGADIPIGEHLTGLGQLPDHGFRFSAVPPKVKGMGTFPVRAYARIDR
;
A
#
# COMPACT_ATOMS: atom_id res chain seq x y z
N MET A 1 5.04 -26.92 24.28
CA MET A 1 4.85 -25.61 23.60
C MET A 1 3.80 -25.85 22.56
N ALA A 2 2.64 -25.19 22.65
CA ALA A 2 1.62 -25.32 21.60
C ALA A 2 2.19 -24.75 20.30
N ASP A 3 2.09 -25.50 19.23
CA ASP A 3 2.45 -25.10 17.88
C ASP A 3 1.53 -23.92 17.51
N ARG A 4 2.01 -22.68 17.61
CA ARG A 4 1.27 -21.49 17.17
C ARG A 4 1.27 -21.51 15.66
N THR A 5 0.17 -21.94 15.08
CA THR A 5 -0.05 -21.89 13.62
C THR A 5 -0.19 -20.42 13.21
N GLN A 6 0.83 -19.87 12.55
CA GLN A 6 0.79 -18.54 11.95
C GLN A 6 0.13 -18.61 10.56
N THR A 7 -0.76 -17.67 10.28
CA THR A 7 -1.34 -17.50 8.95
C THR A 7 -0.89 -16.17 8.38
N LEU A 8 -0.33 -16.18 7.17
CA LEU A 8 0.02 -14.98 6.43
C LEU A 8 -1.04 -14.71 5.36
N ILE A 9 -1.53 -13.47 5.32
CA ILE A 9 -2.48 -12.99 4.32
C ILE A 9 -1.76 -11.97 3.44
N ASP A 10 -1.68 -12.25 2.14
CA ASP A 10 -1.12 -11.32 1.14
C ASP A 10 -2.13 -10.20 0.85
N LEU A 11 -1.68 -8.97 0.94
CA LEU A 11 -2.50 -7.77 0.80
C LEU A 11 -2.10 -6.92 -0.42
N SER A 12 -1.40 -7.54 -1.39
CA SER A 12 -0.84 -6.83 -2.55
C SER A 12 -1.35 -7.37 -3.87
N HIS A 13 -1.51 -6.48 -4.82
CA HIS A 13 -1.80 -6.82 -6.21
C HIS A 13 -0.52 -7.27 -6.95
N VAL A 14 -0.70 -8.20 -7.88
CA VAL A 14 0.39 -8.66 -8.76
C VAL A 14 0.71 -7.58 -9.79
N ILE A 15 1.99 -7.21 -9.90
CA ILE A 15 2.50 -6.33 -10.96
C ILE A 15 2.69 -7.15 -12.23
N LYS A 16 2.13 -6.68 -13.35
CA LYS A 16 2.22 -7.32 -14.68
C LYS A 16 2.70 -6.31 -15.71
N ASP A 17 3.42 -6.81 -16.71
CA ASP A 17 3.87 -6.00 -17.85
C ASP A 17 2.70 -5.23 -18.48
N GLY A 18 2.90 -3.95 -18.77
CA GLY A 18 1.94 -3.05 -19.42
C GLY A 18 0.68 -2.74 -18.62
N MET A 19 0.57 -3.15 -17.33
CA MET A 19 -0.65 -2.86 -16.56
C MET A 19 -0.78 -1.36 -16.23
N THR A 20 -2.02 -0.87 -16.20
CA THR A 20 -2.32 0.49 -15.70
C THR A 20 -2.57 0.42 -14.20
N THR A 21 -1.83 1.18 -13.41
CA THR A 21 -2.11 1.43 -12.00
C THR A 21 -2.78 2.78 -11.81
N PHE A 22 -2.29 3.79 -12.49
CA PHE A 22 -2.86 5.14 -12.47
C PHE A 22 -3.03 5.66 -13.90
N LYS A 23 -4.23 6.15 -14.26
CA LYS A 23 -4.49 6.69 -15.61
C LYS A 23 -3.59 7.88 -15.92
N GLY A 24 -2.96 7.85 -17.09
CA GLY A 24 -2.03 8.88 -17.54
C GLY A 24 -0.57 8.64 -17.19
N LEU A 25 -0.28 7.63 -16.37
CA LEU A 25 1.08 7.17 -16.12
C LEU A 25 1.39 5.93 -16.97
N PRO A 26 2.66 5.76 -17.42
CA PRO A 26 3.05 4.56 -18.17
C PRO A 26 2.95 3.31 -17.30
N GLY A 27 2.50 2.21 -17.89
CA GLY A 27 2.56 0.90 -17.25
C GLY A 27 4.01 0.38 -17.13
N PRO A 28 4.28 -0.56 -16.22
CA PRO A 28 5.59 -1.15 -16.09
C PRO A 28 5.97 -1.91 -17.35
N HIS A 29 7.24 -1.82 -17.74
CA HIS A 29 7.86 -2.67 -18.75
C HIS A 29 8.72 -3.72 -18.05
N ILE A 30 8.32 -4.99 -18.16
CA ILE A 30 9.00 -6.13 -17.53
C ILE A 30 9.58 -7.00 -18.63
N CYS A 31 10.90 -7.14 -18.68
CA CYS A 31 11.60 -7.91 -19.69
C CYS A 31 12.82 -8.63 -19.12
N ASP A 32 13.40 -9.52 -19.90
CA ASP A 32 14.68 -10.14 -19.56
C ASP A 32 15.82 -9.20 -19.94
N TYR A 33 16.71 -8.89 -18.99
CA TYR A 33 18.04 -8.38 -19.29
C TYR A 33 18.92 -9.53 -19.80
N TRP A 34 18.88 -10.69 -19.13
CA TRP A 34 19.45 -11.95 -19.57
C TRP A 34 18.41 -13.04 -19.56
N THR A 35 18.20 -13.64 -20.73
CA THR A 35 17.33 -14.82 -20.86
C THR A 35 18.03 -16.07 -20.32
N ARG A 36 17.26 -17.10 -19.98
CA ARG A 36 17.82 -18.40 -19.57
C ARG A 36 18.67 -19.02 -20.68
N ALA A 37 18.26 -18.88 -21.94
CA ALA A 37 19.05 -19.38 -23.08
C ALA A 37 20.42 -18.71 -23.15
N ALA A 38 20.49 -17.39 -23.08
CA ALA A 38 21.76 -16.66 -23.13
C ALA A 38 22.67 -16.93 -21.90
N SER A 39 22.08 -17.22 -20.74
CA SER A 39 22.87 -17.56 -19.55
C SER A 39 23.40 -18.98 -19.56
N ALA A 40 22.68 -19.94 -20.15
CA ALA A 40 23.12 -21.33 -20.28
C ALA A 40 24.42 -21.48 -21.06
N GLU A 41 24.66 -20.59 -22.04
CA GLU A 41 25.93 -20.57 -22.82
C GLU A 41 27.18 -20.23 -21.99
N LYS A 42 27.00 -19.78 -20.74
CA LYS A 42 28.09 -19.37 -19.83
C LYS A 42 28.52 -20.47 -18.85
N TYR A 43 27.79 -21.59 -18.81
CA TYR A 43 28.00 -22.68 -17.85
C TYR A 43 28.15 -24.03 -18.57
N ASP A 44 29.21 -24.78 -18.23
CA ASP A 44 29.51 -26.06 -18.83
C ASP A 44 28.54 -27.17 -18.39
N ASP A 45 27.84 -27.01 -17.27
CA ASP A 45 26.92 -28.00 -16.67
C ASP A 45 25.48 -27.89 -17.17
N GLY A 46 25.19 -26.95 -18.10
CA GLY A 46 23.86 -26.68 -18.62
C GLY A 46 22.95 -25.93 -17.66
N SER A 47 23.45 -25.44 -16.52
CA SER A 47 22.68 -24.56 -15.62
C SER A 47 22.35 -23.24 -16.31
N SER A 48 21.25 -22.62 -15.86
CA SER A 48 20.80 -21.34 -16.41
C SER A 48 20.14 -20.47 -15.33
N PHE A 49 20.14 -19.17 -15.54
CA PHE A 49 19.44 -18.20 -14.71
C PHE A 49 18.79 -17.11 -15.57
N GLN A 50 17.87 -16.39 -15.00
CA GLN A 50 17.26 -15.22 -15.61
C GLN A 50 17.65 -13.98 -14.79
N ILE A 51 18.01 -12.89 -15.47
CA ILE A 51 18.06 -11.56 -14.87
C ILE A 51 16.95 -10.73 -15.49
N GLY A 52 15.93 -10.41 -14.68
CA GLY A 52 14.84 -9.54 -15.09
C GLY A 52 15.24 -8.06 -15.02
N ARG A 53 14.60 -7.25 -15.84
CA ARG A 53 14.63 -5.79 -15.78
C ARG A 53 13.20 -5.27 -15.68
N ILE A 54 13.00 -4.28 -14.80
CA ILE A 54 11.74 -3.56 -14.67
C ILE A 54 12.02 -2.08 -14.85
N ASP A 55 11.25 -1.45 -15.74
CA ASP A 55 11.16 0.01 -15.87
C ASP A 55 9.73 0.39 -15.55
N MET A 56 9.53 1.18 -14.47
CA MET A 56 8.20 1.54 -14.01
C MET A 56 8.20 2.85 -13.22
N VAL A 57 7.06 3.52 -13.22
CA VAL A 57 6.78 4.58 -12.25
C VAL A 57 6.54 3.98 -10.87
N ALA A 58 6.95 4.71 -9.84
CA ALA A 58 6.91 4.20 -8.47
C ALA A 58 5.48 3.88 -7.97
N ASN A 59 4.47 4.60 -8.46
CA ASN A 59 3.05 4.40 -8.12
C ASN A 59 2.45 3.23 -8.91
N THR A 60 3.06 2.04 -8.82
CA THR A 60 2.67 0.83 -9.55
C THR A 60 2.27 -0.28 -8.58
N GLY A 61 1.10 -0.89 -8.81
CA GLY A 61 0.57 -1.96 -7.96
C GLY A 61 0.15 -1.46 -6.58
N THR A 62 0.33 -2.27 -5.54
CA THR A 62 0.20 -1.86 -4.15
C THR A 62 1.50 -1.19 -3.71
N TYR A 63 1.44 0.02 -3.18
CA TYR A 63 2.62 0.79 -2.83
C TYR A 63 2.48 1.54 -1.50
N VAL A 64 3.60 2.06 -1.01
CA VAL A 64 3.67 2.93 0.16
C VAL A 64 4.26 4.28 -0.25
N ASP A 65 3.62 5.34 0.23
CA ASP A 65 4.11 6.71 0.17
C ASP A 65 4.80 7.10 1.48
N SER A 66 6.01 7.64 1.36
CA SER A 66 6.72 8.30 2.45
C SER A 66 6.41 9.80 2.49
N PRO A 67 6.74 10.52 3.57
CA PRO A 67 6.61 11.97 3.65
C PRO A 67 7.25 12.73 2.47
N PHE A 68 8.38 12.22 1.92
CA PHE A 68 9.05 12.79 0.76
C PHE A 68 8.17 12.85 -0.50
N HIS A 69 7.16 11.97 -0.60
CA HIS A 69 6.19 12.03 -1.72
C HIS A 69 5.48 13.39 -1.81
N ARG A 70 5.34 14.09 -0.69
CA ARG A 70 4.65 15.38 -0.59
C ARG A 70 5.57 16.54 -0.18
N TYR A 71 6.66 16.26 0.54
CA TYR A 71 7.53 17.24 1.17
C TYR A 71 8.99 16.92 0.90
N GLU A 72 9.66 17.78 0.11
CA GLU A 72 11.03 17.55 -0.35
C GLU A 72 12.07 17.48 0.77
N ASP A 73 11.80 18.09 1.90
CA ASP A 73 12.67 18.17 3.08
C ASP A 73 12.39 17.08 4.14
N ARG A 74 11.52 16.12 3.83
CA ARG A 74 11.16 15.06 4.76
C ARG A 74 11.71 13.69 4.35
N ASN A 75 11.49 12.69 5.21
CA ASN A 75 12.02 11.33 5.05
C ASN A 75 11.57 10.68 3.75
N ASP A 76 12.55 10.30 2.92
CA ASP A 76 12.35 9.43 1.77
C ASP A 76 12.25 7.95 2.20
N LEU A 77 12.05 7.04 1.24
CA LEU A 77 11.92 5.59 1.53
C LEU A 77 13.15 5.00 2.21
N SER A 78 14.34 5.59 2.02
CA SER A 78 15.57 5.10 2.64
C SER A 78 15.73 5.50 4.11
N GLU A 79 14.95 6.48 4.53
CA GLU A 79 15.03 7.12 5.86
C GLU A 79 13.84 6.74 6.76
N LEU A 80 12.77 6.15 6.20
CA LEU A 80 11.62 5.71 6.99
C LEU A 80 12.04 4.71 8.08
N PRO A 81 11.63 4.92 9.34
CA PRO A 81 11.87 3.96 10.41
C PRO A 81 11.04 2.69 10.17
N LEU A 82 11.64 1.52 10.42
CA LEU A 82 10.93 0.24 10.24
C LEU A 82 9.71 0.10 11.15
N GLU A 83 9.73 0.77 12.30
CA GLU A 83 8.65 0.79 13.28
C GLU A 83 7.35 1.40 12.73
N SER A 84 7.43 2.20 11.66
CA SER A 84 6.26 2.75 10.96
C SER A 84 5.77 1.87 9.79
N LEU A 85 6.47 0.79 9.48
CA LEU A 85 6.25 -0.02 8.27
C LEU A 85 6.07 -1.52 8.55
N ALA A 86 6.60 -2.02 9.66
CA ALA A 86 6.71 -3.45 9.90
C ALA A 86 6.20 -3.84 11.29
N ASP A 87 5.54 -5.00 11.32
CA ASP A 87 5.06 -5.64 12.56
C ASP A 87 4.18 -4.72 13.43
N LEU A 88 3.39 -3.86 12.80
CA LEU A 88 2.45 -2.97 13.47
C LEU A 88 1.21 -3.76 13.94
N ASP A 89 0.66 -3.41 15.09
CA ASP A 89 -0.70 -3.84 15.43
C ASP A 89 -1.67 -3.27 14.39
N GLY A 90 -2.49 -4.15 13.79
CA GLY A 90 -3.41 -3.77 12.73
C GLY A 90 -4.85 -3.64 13.19
N ILE A 91 -5.55 -2.67 12.61
CA ILE A 91 -7.01 -2.49 12.73
C ILE A 91 -7.58 -2.38 11.32
N VAL A 92 -8.68 -3.10 11.06
CA VAL A 92 -9.49 -2.92 9.84
C VAL A 92 -10.71 -2.07 10.16
N VAL A 93 -10.86 -0.96 9.44
CA VAL A 93 -12.05 -0.11 9.45
C VAL A 93 -12.90 -0.46 8.24
N ARG A 94 -14.10 -1.00 8.49
CA ARG A 94 -14.99 -1.46 7.41
C ARG A 94 -15.97 -0.36 7.04
N GLN A 95 -15.80 0.19 5.84
CA GLN A 95 -16.69 1.17 5.23
C GLN A 95 -16.99 0.74 3.79
N PRO A 96 -17.94 -0.18 3.59
CA PRO A 96 -18.31 -0.64 2.24
C PRO A 96 -18.69 0.52 1.34
N TYR A 97 -18.13 0.57 0.12
CA TYR A 97 -18.35 1.68 -0.82
C TYR A 97 -19.83 1.88 -1.20
N GLU A 98 -20.65 0.85 -1.07
CA GLU A 98 -22.10 0.91 -1.28
C GLU A 98 -22.82 1.81 -0.26
N GLN A 99 -22.19 2.07 0.90
CA GLN A 99 -22.72 2.97 1.94
C GLN A 99 -22.29 4.43 1.75
N GLY A 100 -21.40 4.69 0.81
CA GLY A 100 -20.87 6.01 0.50
C GLY A 100 -19.37 5.97 0.20
N LEU A 101 -18.91 6.93 -0.61
CA LEU A 101 -17.51 6.97 -1.05
C LEU A 101 -16.60 7.69 -0.04
N ALA A 102 -17.13 8.63 0.73
CA ALA A 102 -16.37 9.38 1.72
C ALA A 102 -16.31 8.63 3.05
N VAL A 103 -15.09 8.28 3.48
CA VAL A 103 -14.83 7.72 4.82
C VAL A 103 -14.50 8.87 5.76
N ASP A 104 -15.43 9.18 6.66
CA ASP A 104 -15.33 10.33 7.56
C ASP A 104 -15.00 9.89 9.00
N VAL A 105 -14.82 10.86 9.90
CA VAL A 105 -14.47 10.70 11.32
C VAL A 105 -15.32 9.63 12.00
N ALA A 106 -16.63 9.60 11.72
CA ALA A 106 -17.56 8.64 12.32
C ALA A 106 -17.14 7.15 12.15
N ALA A 107 -16.34 6.83 11.13
CA ALA A 107 -15.83 5.48 10.92
C ALA A 107 -14.75 5.08 11.95
N PHE A 108 -14.17 6.05 12.66
CA PHE A 108 -13.00 5.87 13.54
C PHE A 108 -13.30 6.17 15.03
N ASP A 109 -14.37 6.91 15.35
CA ASP A 109 -14.64 7.51 16.66
C ASP A 109 -14.51 6.56 17.88
N ALA A 110 -14.82 5.27 17.71
CA ALA A 110 -14.77 4.29 18.79
C ALA A 110 -13.47 3.48 18.86
N LEU A 111 -12.47 3.79 18.01
CA LEU A 111 -11.28 2.98 17.83
C LEU A 111 -10.08 3.57 18.58
N ASP A 112 -9.30 2.70 19.21
CA ASP A 112 -7.95 3.03 19.65
C ASP A 112 -6.96 2.75 18.53
N VAL A 113 -6.51 3.80 17.84
CA VAL A 113 -5.59 3.71 16.66
C VAL A 113 -4.15 4.05 17.01
N ARG A 114 -3.84 4.42 18.25
CA ARG A 114 -2.52 4.87 18.67
C ARG A 114 -1.44 3.83 18.42
N GLY A 115 -0.44 4.19 17.60
CA GLY A 115 0.68 3.33 17.24
C GLY A 115 0.31 2.15 16.34
N LYS A 116 -0.88 2.16 15.70
CA LYS A 116 -1.38 1.05 14.90
C LYS A 116 -1.42 1.37 13.41
N ALA A 117 -1.42 0.31 12.60
CA ALA A 117 -1.78 0.39 11.19
C ALA A 117 -3.30 0.38 11.05
N VAL A 118 -3.87 1.45 10.51
CA VAL A 118 -5.30 1.60 10.25
C VAL A 118 -5.57 1.28 8.78
N LEU A 119 -6.23 0.15 8.51
CA LEU A 119 -6.51 -0.34 7.16
C LEU A 119 -7.99 -0.15 6.83
N VAL A 120 -8.28 0.73 5.90
CA VAL A 120 -9.65 1.04 5.49
C VAL A 120 -10.09 0.08 4.40
N HIS A 121 -11.02 -0.81 4.74
CA HIS A 121 -11.61 -1.80 3.85
C HIS A 121 -12.92 -1.27 3.28
N THR A 122 -12.88 -0.90 2.02
CA THR A 122 -14.04 -0.40 1.27
C THR A 122 -14.64 -1.46 0.35
N GLY A 123 -13.87 -2.51 0.01
CA GLY A 123 -14.21 -3.53 -0.96
C GLY A 123 -14.05 -3.06 -2.40
N TRP A 124 -13.38 -1.90 -2.63
CA TRP A 124 -13.16 -1.36 -3.95
C TRP A 124 -12.12 -2.14 -4.76
N ASP A 125 -11.23 -2.88 -4.10
CA ASP A 125 -10.22 -3.74 -4.71
C ASP A 125 -10.80 -4.78 -5.69
N ARG A 126 -12.08 -5.14 -5.58
CA ARG A 126 -12.81 -6.00 -6.55
C ARG A 126 -12.84 -5.42 -7.97
N HIS A 127 -12.72 -4.10 -8.10
CA HIS A 127 -12.71 -3.40 -9.39
C HIS A 127 -11.31 -3.25 -9.98
N TRP A 128 -10.27 -3.79 -9.31
CA TRP A 128 -8.89 -3.70 -9.77
C TRP A 128 -8.74 -4.03 -11.25
N ARG A 129 -8.03 -3.19 -12.01
CA ARG A 129 -7.79 -3.31 -13.45
C ARG A 129 -9.04 -3.20 -14.32
N THR A 130 -10.14 -2.68 -13.82
CA THR A 130 -11.31 -2.29 -14.64
C THR A 130 -11.37 -0.77 -14.77
N GLU A 131 -12.09 -0.27 -15.76
CA GLU A 131 -12.32 1.17 -15.93
C GLU A 131 -13.00 1.82 -14.72
N THR A 132 -13.87 1.09 -14.04
CA THR A 132 -14.55 1.52 -12.83
C THR A 132 -13.57 1.86 -11.71
N TYR A 133 -12.44 1.16 -11.61
CA TYR A 133 -11.48 1.33 -10.52
C TYR A 133 -10.95 2.77 -10.41
N TYR A 134 -10.81 3.47 -11.54
CA TYR A 134 -10.14 4.76 -11.65
C TYR A 134 -11.03 5.97 -11.43
N SER A 135 -12.32 5.80 -11.17
CA SER A 135 -13.25 6.92 -11.02
C SER A 135 -14.31 6.63 -9.96
N ASN A 136 -14.76 7.69 -9.27
CA ASN A 136 -15.77 7.56 -8.21
C ASN A 136 -15.43 6.50 -7.16
N HIS A 137 -14.17 6.45 -6.80
CA HIS A 137 -13.63 5.50 -5.80
C HIS A 137 -13.80 6.03 -4.38
N PRO A 138 -13.82 5.15 -3.36
CA PRO A 138 -13.80 5.54 -1.95
C PRO A 138 -12.51 6.28 -1.59
N TYR A 139 -12.62 7.20 -0.60
CA TYR A 139 -11.53 8.04 -0.13
C TYR A 139 -11.78 8.50 1.32
N LEU A 140 -10.74 8.94 2.03
CA LEU A 140 -10.86 9.55 3.34
C LEU A 140 -11.16 11.06 3.19
N THR A 141 -11.91 11.61 4.17
CA THR A 141 -12.05 13.06 4.27
C THR A 141 -10.85 13.70 4.98
N ALA A 142 -10.65 15.01 4.80
CA ALA A 142 -9.64 15.76 5.54
C ALA A 142 -9.85 15.63 7.06
N GLY A 143 -11.11 15.68 7.53
CA GLY A 143 -11.45 15.50 8.93
C GLY A 143 -11.04 14.13 9.48
N ALA A 144 -11.21 13.07 8.68
CA ALA A 144 -10.74 11.73 9.05
C ALA A 144 -9.20 11.68 9.18
N ALA A 145 -8.47 12.31 8.26
CA ALA A 145 -7.01 12.39 8.32
C ALA A 145 -6.54 13.18 9.56
N ASP A 146 -7.12 14.32 9.84
CA ASP A 146 -6.83 15.12 11.04
C ASP A 146 -7.09 14.32 12.33
N TRP A 147 -8.19 13.58 12.37
CA TRP A 147 -8.53 12.72 13.49
C TRP A 147 -7.48 11.61 13.69
N LEU A 148 -7.06 10.92 12.62
CA LEU A 148 -6.05 9.86 12.66
C LEU A 148 -4.70 10.38 13.16
N VAL A 149 -4.29 11.58 12.73
CA VAL A 149 -3.07 12.26 13.22
C VAL A 149 -3.21 12.57 14.72
N ALA A 150 -4.31 13.20 15.13
CA ALA A 150 -4.54 13.59 16.53
C ALA A 150 -4.56 12.37 17.48
N HIS A 151 -5.01 11.20 17.00
CA HIS A 151 -5.06 9.96 17.78
C HIS A 151 -3.83 9.07 17.61
N GLY A 152 -2.84 9.51 16.81
CA GLY A 152 -1.51 8.89 16.73
C GLY A 152 -1.49 7.57 15.96
N ALA A 153 -2.23 7.44 14.86
CA ALA A 153 -2.06 6.33 13.93
C ALA A 153 -0.61 6.27 13.44
N ALA A 154 -0.04 5.06 13.29
CA ALA A 154 1.34 4.88 12.82
C ALA A 154 1.43 4.68 11.31
N PHE A 155 0.38 4.15 10.70
CA PHE A 155 0.27 3.87 9.27
C PHE A 155 -1.20 3.94 8.87
N VAL A 156 -1.51 4.43 7.67
CA VAL A 156 -2.89 4.42 7.13
C VAL A 156 -2.89 3.79 5.76
N GLY A 157 -3.74 2.79 5.55
CA GLY A 157 -3.87 2.10 4.27
C GLY A 157 -5.30 2.02 3.78
N ILE A 158 -5.50 1.90 2.45
CA ILE A 158 -6.81 1.76 1.82
C ILE A 158 -6.77 0.78 0.65
N ASP A 159 -7.86 0.07 0.42
CA ASP A 159 -8.05 -0.84 -0.72
C ASP A 159 -8.66 -0.15 -1.96
N SER A 160 -8.52 1.16 -2.04
CA SER A 160 -9.07 1.99 -3.11
C SER A 160 -7.97 2.54 -4.03
N HIS A 161 -8.42 3.18 -5.12
CA HIS A 161 -7.56 3.79 -6.15
C HIS A 161 -6.66 4.91 -5.60
N ASN A 162 -7.15 5.67 -4.66
CA ASN A 162 -6.40 6.75 -4.01
C ASN A 162 -7.04 7.05 -2.65
N ILE A 163 -6.24 7.46 -1.68
CA ILE A 163 -6.73 7.81 -0.35
C ILE A 163 -7.47 9.16 -0.34
N ASP A 164 -7.19 10.03 -1.30
CA ASP A 164 -7.91 11.30 -1.53
C ASP A 164 -8.96 11.16 -2.64
N ASN A 165 -9.93 12.06 -2.66
CA ASN A 165 -10.87 12.21 -3.78
C ASN A 165 -10.16 12.77 -5.01
N THR A 166 -9.96 11.93 -6.04
CA THR A 166 -9.27 12.34 -7.28
C THR A 166 -10.13 13.18 -8.23
N ALA A 167 -11.42 13.32 -8.00
CA ALA A 167 -12.26 14.25 -8.75
C ALA A 167 -11.93 15.72 -8.46
N ALA A 168 -11.38 16.02 -7.27
CA ALA A 168 -10.82 17.32 -6.92
C ALA A 168 -9.32 17.40 -7.23
N ARG A 169 -8.78 18.62 -7.31
CA ARG A 169 -7.31 18.83 -7.45
C ARG A 169 -6.57 18.79 -6.13
N ALA A 170 -7.26 19.09 -5.02
CA ALA A 170 -6.67 19.02 -3.68
C ALA A 170 -6.41 17.57 -3.26
N ARG A 171 -5.36 17.39 -2.46
CA ARG A 171 -5.00 16.11 -1.84
C ARG A 171 -4.79 16.31 -0.34
N PRO A 172 -5.87 16.64 0.40
CA PRO A 172 -5.75 17.00 1.81
C PRO A 172 -5.26 15.83 2.67
N VAL A 173 -5.69 14.60 2.39
CA VAL A 173 -5.32 13.43 3.19
C VAL A 173 -3.83 13.12 3.07
N HIS A 174 -3.27 13.11 1.85
CA HIS A 174 -1.81 13.01 1.67
C HIS A 174 -1.07 14.15 2.40
N THR A 175 -1.57 15.39 2.26
CA THR A 175 -0.94 16.54 2.91
C THR A 175 -0.92 16.39 4.43
N ILE A 176 -2.02 15.97 5.03
CA ILE A 176 -2.17 15.86 6.49
C ILE A 176 -1.34 14.69 7.02
N LEU A 177 -1.54 13.48 6.48
CA LEU A 177 -0.89 12.27 6.98
C LEU A 177 0.63 12.31 6.77
N LEU A 178 1.10 12.59 5.55
CA LEU A 178 2.53 12.67 5.25
C LEU A 178 3.20 13.86 5.96
N GLY A 179 2.46 14.96 6.18
CA GLY A 179 2.90 16.08 6.99
C GLY A 179 3.07 15.75 8.49
N ALA A 180 2.45 14.70 8.96
CA ALA A 180 2.59 14.16 10.32
C ALA A 180 3.51 12.92 10.39
N ASP A 181 4.30 12.65 9.36
CA ASP A 181 5.19 11.49 9.22
C ASP A 181 4.48 10.14 9.28
N ILE A 182 3.20 10.08 8.90
CA ILE A 182 2.42 8.85 8.82
C ILE A 182 2.46 8.33 7.37
N PRO A 183 3.13 7.18 7.09
CA PRO A 183 3.14 6.59 5.75
C PRO A 183 1.75 6.15 5.31
N ILE A 184 1.52 6.22 3.99
CA ILE A 184 0.24 5.85 3.36
C ILE A 184 0.44 4.59 2.50
N GLY A 185 -0.47 3.62 2.63
CA GLY A 185 -0.55 2.46 1.74
C GLY A 185 -1.74 2.56 0.81
N GLU A 186 -1.52 2.47 -0.50
CA GLU A 186 -2.60 2.52 -1.47
C GLU A 186 -2.71 1.23 -2.28
N HIS A 187 -3.88 1.00 -2.86
CA HIS A 187 -4.19 -0.19 -3.64
C HIS A 187 -3.96 -1.50 -2.85
N LEU A 188 -4.31 -1.53 -1.57
CA LEU A 188 -4.35 -2.77 -0.82
C LEU A 188 -5.44 -3.70 -1.37
N THR A 189 -5.31 -5.00 -1.13
CA THR A 189 -6.33 -5.99 -1.47
C THR A 189 -6.46 -7.03 -0.36
N GLY A 190 -7.51 -7.83 -0.40
CA GLY A 190 -7.68 -8.93 0.55
C GLY A 190 -8.00 -8.54 1.98
N LEU A 191 -8.26 -7.26 2.27
CA LEU A 191 -8.59 -6.77 3.62
C LEU A 191 -9.83 -7.44 4.22
N GLY A 192 -10.72 -7.94 3.37
CA GLY A 192 -11.90 -8.72 3.80
C GLY A 192 -11.56 -10.04 4.49
N GLN A 193 -10.33 -10.56 4.34
CA GLN A 193 -9.87 -11.80 4.97
C GLN A 193 -9.34 -11.59 6.39
N LEU A 194 -9.12 -10.33 6.80
CA LEU A 194 -8.59 -9.98 8.10
C LEU A 194 -9.70 -9.89 9.15
N PRO A 195 -9.44 -10.23 10.42
CA PRO A 195 -10.30 -9.80 11.53
C PRO A 195 -10.19 -8.27 11.70
N ASP A 196 -11.12 -7.68 12.44
CA ASP A 196 -11.10 -6.23 12.68
C ASP A 196 -9.88 -5.77 13.48
N HIS A 197 -9.29 -6.66 14.28
CA HIS A 197 -8.06 -6.45 15.08
C HIS A 197 -7.40 -7.79 15.41
N GLY A 198 -6.23 -7.74 16.09
CA GLY A 198 -5.53 -8.97 16.55
C GLY A 198 -4.66 -9.61 15.47
N PHE A 199 -4.14 -8.81 14.55
CA PHE A 199 -3.14 -9.20 13.56
C PHE A 199 -1.98 -8.21 13.53
N ARG A 200 -0.86 -8.65 12.96
CA ARG A 200 0.31 -7.79 12.71
C ARG A 200 0.36 -7.45 11.22
N PHE A 201 0.61 -6.17 10.90
CA PHE A 201 0.69 -5.66 9.53
C PHE A 201 2.12 -5.26 9.18
N SER A 202 2.51 -5.49 7.93
CA SER A 202 3.79 -5.04 7.38
C SER A 202 3.65 -4.62 5.92
N ALA A 203 4.27 -3.48 5.57
CA ALA A 203 4.33 -2.94 4.21
C ALA A 203 5.66 -2.19 4.02
N VAL A 204 6.75 -2.93 3.85
CA VAL A 204 8.12 -2.39 3.82
C VAL A 204 8.61 -2.23 2.39
N PRO A 205 8.81 -1.01 1.87
CA PRO A 205 9.41 -0.78 0.56
C PRO A 205 10.92 -1.01 0.58
N PRO A 206 11.56 -1.22 -0.59
CA PRO A 206 13.01 -1.16 -0.71
C PRO A 206 13.57 0.21 -0.27
N LYS A 207 14.78 0.21 0.30
CA LYS A 207 15.49 1.43 0.73
C LYS A 207 16.06 2.17 -0.47
N VAL A 208 15.25 2.98 -1.15
CA VAL A 208 15.67 3.76 -2.31
C VAL A 208 15.79 5.23 -1.93
N LYS A 209 17.00 5.79 -2.04
CA LYS A 209 17.27 7.21 -1.75
C LYS A 209 16.65 8.11 -2.81
N GLY A 210 16.01 9.19 -2.35
CA GLY A 210 15.41 10.19 -3.21
C GLY A 210 14.07 9.75 -3.82
N MET A 211 13.43 8.72 -3.29
CA MET A 211 12.10 8.28 -3.73
C MET A 211 11.07 8.40 -2.60
N GLY A 212 9.92 8.96 -2.96
CA GLY A 212 8.79 9.12 -2.05
C GLY A 212 7.81 7.95 -2.04
N THR A 213 7.82 7.13 -3.10
CA THR A 213 6.87 6.03 -3.31
C THR A 213 7.58 4.81 -3.86
N PHE A 214 7.16 3.60 -3.49
CA PHE A 214 7.58 2.36 -4.16
C PHE A 214 6.60 1.22 -3.88
N PRO A 215 6.46 0.27 -4.84
CA PRO A 215 5.68 -0.94 -4.64
C PRO A 215 6.15 -1.75 -3.44
N VAL A 216 5.19 -2.37 -2.76
CA VAL A 216 5.45 -3.25 -1.61
C VAL A 216 4.73 -4.58 -1.78
N ARG A 217 5.20 -5.61 -1.09
CA ARG A 217 4.38 -6.76 -0.79
C ARG A 217 3.86 -6.63 0.64
N ALA A 218 2.75 -5.89 0.79
CA ALA A 218 2.07 -5.76 2.06
C ALA A 218 1.46 -7.10 2.47
N TYR A 219 1.51 -7.42 3.76
CA TYR A 219 0.90 -8.64 4.29
C TYR A 219 0.48 -8.45 5.75
N ALA A 220 -0.44 -9.30 6.17
CA ALA A 220 -0.80 -9.42 7.57
C ALA A 220 -0.44 -10.82 8.11
N ARG A 221 -0.05 -10.87 9.40
CA ARG A 221 0.19 -12.10 10.16
C ARG A 221 -0.86 -12.24 11.25
N ILE A 222 -1.54 -13.38 11.27
CA ILE A 222 -2.51 -13.75 12.30
C ILE A 222 -1.89 -14.90 13.10
N ASP A 223 -1.71 -14.71 14.40
CA ASP A 223 -1.25 -15.74 15.33
C ASP A 223 -2.49 -16.45 15.92
N ARG A 224 -2.60 -17.77 15.73
CA ARG A 224 -3.70 -18.63 16.24
C ARG A 224 -3.23 -19.52 17.37
#